data_7cf5bb4122dc54a37dc5b68ff840295c
#
_entry.id   7cf5bb4122dc54a37dc5b68ff840295c
#
_cell.length_a   1.000
_cell.length_b   1.000
_cell.length_c   1.000
_cell.angle_alpha   90.00
_cell.angle_beta   90.00
_cell.angle_gamma   90.00
#
_symmetry.space_group_name_H-M   'P 1'
#
loop_
_entity.id
_entity.type
_entity.pdbx_description
1 polymer ?
#
loop_
_entity_poly.entity_id
_entity_poly.type
_entity_poly.pdbx_seq_one_letter_code
_entity_poly.pdbx_strand_id
1 'polypeptide(L)'
;MYGFEEIVKTDAEVAEAIQAEMDRQNSHIELIASENWVSKAVMAAMGSPLTNKYAEGYPGKRYYGGCQCVDVVEELARERAKKLFGCEYVNVQPHSGAQANMAAMFAMLEPGDKIMGMNLDHGGHLTHGSPVNLSGKYFQVRFYGVNEDGVIDYDEVLQIAKEYQPKLIVAGASAYARTIDFKRFREIADEVGAYLMVDIAHIAGLVATGLHPSPIPYAHVTTTTTHKTLRGPRGGMIMSSEEMNQKFNFNKAVFPGTQGGPLMHVIAAKAVCFQEALQPEYKTYMEQVVKNAKALCNGLKARDIKIVSGDTDNHLMLVDLTGTDISGKELEKRLDDAHITANKNTIPNDPRSPFVTSGVRLGTPAVTSRGMVEEDMDRIAEIIALVIAGEENVGKAKAMVAELTKKYPLC
;
A
#
# COMPACT_ATOMS: atom_id res chain seq x y z
N MET A 1 -14.21 27.26 -4.20
CA MET A 1 -14.13 25.87 -3.69
C MET A 1 -14.27 25.97 -2.17
N TYR A 2 -14.94 25.04 -1.54
CA TYR A 2 -15.19 25.10 -0.08
C TYR A 2 -13.87 25.02 0.70
N GLY A 3 -13.70 25.85 1.71
CA GLY A 3 -12.49 25.95 2.51
C GLY A 3 -12.66 25.40 3.93
N PHE A 4 -11.58 25.32 4.68
CA PHE A 4 -11.57 24.87 6.08
C PHE A 4 -12.46 25.74 6.96
N GLU A 5 -12.59 27.05 6.62
CA GLU A 5 -13.43 28.01 7.35
C GLU A 5 -14.91 27.61 7.38
N GLU A 6 -15.40 26.88 6.39
CA GLU A 6 -16.78 26.39 6.39
C GLU A 6 -16.98 25.30 7.46
N ILE A 7 -15.96 24.46 7.71
CA ILE A 7 -15.99 23.48 8.79
C ILE A 7 -15.98 24.19 10.13
N VAL A 8 -15.08 25.18 10.32
CA VAL A 8 -14.98 25.96 11.57
C VAL A 8 -16.31 26.61 11.93
N LYS A 9 -17.03 27.15 10.94
CA LYS A 9 -18.35 27.78 11.18
C LYS A 9 -19.45 26.77 11.49
N THR A 10 -19.35 25.55 10.95
CA THR A 10 -20.44 24.56 11.02
C THR A 10 -20.25 23.61 12.20
N ASP A 11 -19.00 23.18 12.45
CA ASP A 11 -18.65 22.18 13.45
C ASP A 11 -17.24 22.45 13.99
N ALA A 12 -17.17 23.17 15.08
CA ALA A 12 -15.90 23.56 15.70
C ALA A 12 -15.12 22.34 16.25
N GLU A 13 -15.81 21.33 16.78
CA GLU A 13 -15.16 20.12 17.33
C GLU A 13 -14.45 19.32 16.24
N VAL A 14 -15.08 19.14 15.08
CA VAL A 14 -14.45 18.51 13.93
C VAL A 14 -13.31 19.36 13.38
N ALA A 15 -13.47 20.70 13.33
CA ALA A 15 -12.42 21.58 12.90
C ALA A 15 -11.18 21.52 13.82
N GLU A 16 -11.38 21.51 15.14
CA GLU A 16 -10.29 21.34 16.13
C GLU A 16 -9.56 20.00 15.95
N ALA A 17 -10.29 18.90 15.73
CA ALA A 17 -9.69 17.59 15.49
C ALA A 17 -8.86 17.55 14.20
N ILE A 18 -9.34 18.18 13.12
CA ILE A 18 -8.60 18.29 11.86
C ILE A 18 -7.33 19.14 12.05
N GLN A 19 -7.45 20.26 12.78
CA GLN A 19 -6.29 21.10 13.07
C GLN A 19 -5.25 20.36 13.90
N ALA A 20 -5.67 19.63 14.93
CA ALA A 20 -4.78 18.81 15.75
C ALA A 20 -4.05 17.75 14.93
N GLU A 21 -4.74 17.10 13.96
CA GLU A 21 -4.09 16.15 13.04
C GLU A 21 -3.10 16.84 12.09
N MET A 22 -3.42 18.03 11.57
CA MET A 22 -2.47 18.82 10.78
C MET A 22 -1.21 19.18 11.59
N ASP A 23 -1.37 19.55 12.84
CA ASP A 23 -0.26 19.87 13.75
C ASP A 23 0.58 18.63 14.06
N ARG A 24 -0.07 17.47 14.28
CA ARG A 24 0.60 16.18 14.44
C ARG A 24 1.43 15.84 13.20
N GLN A 25 0.82 15.89 12.02
CA GLN A 25 1.51 15.60 10.76
C GLN A 25 2.72 16.51 10.53
N ASN A 26 2.62 17.81 10.87
CA ASN A 26 3.74 18.74 10.76
C ASN A 26 4.87 18.45 11.74
N SER A 27 4.55 18.03 12.96
CA SER A 27 5.52 17.82 14.05
C SER A 27 6.13 16.41 14.09
N HIS A 28 5.57 15.43 13.35
CA HIS A 28 6.01 14.05 13.38
C HIS A 28 6.77 13.67 12.09
N ILE A 29 7.66 12.69 12.20
CA ILE A 29 8.26 11.98 11.08
C ILE A 29 7.40 10.74 10.82
N GLU A 30 6.82 10.65 9.61
CA GLU A 30 5.95 9.55 9.20
C GLU A 30 6.77 8.45 8.53
N LEU A 31 6.86 7.29 9.16
CA LEU A 31 7.57 6.11 8.65
C LEU A 31 6.63 4.89 8.44
N ILE A 32 5.31 5.06 8.57
CA ILE A 32 4.39 4.00 8.17
C ILE A 32 4.49 3.81 6.65
N ALA A 33 4.94 2.63 6.22
CA ALA A 33 5.24 2.33 4.81
C ALA A 33 4.03 2.45 3.86
N SER A 34 2.81 2.44 4.41
CA SER A 34 1.54 2.55 3.67
C SER A 34 0.93 3.95 3.71
N GLU A 35 1.63 4.94 4.27
CA GLU A 35 1.18 6.33 4.32
C GLU A 35 2.01 7.24 3.39
N ASN A 36 1.39 8.33 2.95
CA ASN A 36 2.01 9.31 2.07
C ASN A 36 1.28 10.66 2.16
N TRP A 37 1.95 11.72 1.69
CA TRP A 37 1.39 13.07 1.60
C TRP A 37 0.89 13.33 0.18
N VAL A 38 -0.43 13.43 0.00
CA VAL A 38 -1.04 13.75 -1.29
C VAL A 38 -0.84 15.23 -1.65
N SER A 39 -0.87 15.54 -2.94
CA SER A 39 -0.79 16.92 -3.42
C SER A 39 -2.04 17.73 -3.06
N LYS A 40 -1.90 19.07 -3.04
CA LYS A 40 -3.04 20.00 -2.91
C LYS A 40 -4.09 19.77 -4.00
N ALA A 41 -3.68 19.37 -5.20
CA ALA A 41 -4.59 19.11 -6.32
C ALA A 41 -5.44 17.85 -6.06
N VAL A 42 -4.85 16.78 -5.52
CA VAL A 42 -5.56 15.57 -5.09
C VAL A 42 -6.56 15.91 -3.98
N MET A 43 -6.15 16.68 -2.96
CA MET A 43 -7.05 17.13 -1.88
C MET A 43 -8.19 18.00 -2.39
N ALA A 44 -7.92 18.91 -3.32
CA ALA A 44 -8.94 19.76 -3.93
C ALA A 44 -9.98 18.94 -4.74
N ALA A 45 -9.54 17.90 -5.43
CA ALA A 45 -10.44 16.99 -6.14
C ALA A 45 -11.32 16.19 -5.16
N MET A 46 -10.78 15.76 -4.02
CA MET A 46 -11.53 15.08 -2.95
C MET A 46 -12.65 15.97 -2.37
N GLY A 47 -12.41 17.27 -2.20
CA GLY A 47 -13.39 18.25 -1.72
C GLY A 47 -14.27 18.85 -2.83
N SER A 48 -14.35 18.23 -4.01
CA SER A 48 -15.12 18.74 -5.14
C SER A 48 -16.62 18.42 -5.04
N PRO A 49 -17.50 19.17 -5.76
CA PRO A 49 -18.94 18.90 -5.80
C PRO A 49 -19.32 17.57 -6.47
N LEU A 50 -18.36 16.83 -7.02
CA LEU A 50 -18.59 15.49 -7.58
C LEU A 50 -19.07 14.48 -6.52
N THR A 51 -18.87 14.77 -5.22
CA THR A 51 -19.45 13.98 -4.13
C THR A 51 -20.97 13.94 -4.16
N ASN A 52 -21.64 14.94 -4.78
CA ASN A 52 -23.09 15.02 -4.86
C ASN A 52 -23.69 14.12 -5.93
N LYS A 53 -22.86 13.59 -6.86
CA LYS A 53 -23.37 12.91 -8.06
C LYS A 53 -23.47 11.41 -7.89
N TYR A 54 -24.68 10.87 -7.99
CA TYR A 54 -24.94 9.44 -8.06
C TYR A 54 -24.71 8.92 -9.49
N ALA A 55 -23.82 7.93 -9.67
CA ALA A 55 -23.36 7.49 -10.97
C ALA A 55 -23.22 5.95 -11.09
N GLU A 56 -24.18 5.19 -10.60
CA GLU A 56 -24.21 3.73 -10.78
C GLU A 56 -24.13 3.33 -12.24
N GLY A 57 -23.40 2.27 -12.52
CA GLY A 57 -23.03 1.84 -13.86
C GLY A 57 -21.64 2.35 -14.25
N TYR A 58 -21.41 2.53 -15.55
CA TYR A 58 -20.13 2.89 -16.14
C TYR A 58 -20.28 4.00 -17.18
N PRO A 59 -19.23 4.71 -17.58
CA PRO A 59 -19.32 5.76 -18.58
C PRO A 59 -20.12 5.34 -19.81
N GLY A 60 -21.07 6.19 -20.23
CA GLY A 60 -21.98 5.91 -21.33
C GLY A 60 -23.08 4.88 -21.08
N LYS A 61 -23.05 4.20 -19.92
CA LYS A 61 -24.02 3.16 -19.50
C LYS A 61 -24.40 3.33 -18.03
N ARG A 62 -24.86 4.54 -17.67
CA ARG A 62 -25.28 4.86 -16.30
C ARG A 62 -26.76 4.54 -16.08
N TYR A 63 -27.10 4.22 -14.85
CA TYR A 63 -28.52 4.06 -14.42
C TYR A 63 -29.18 5.40 -14.12
N TYR A 64 -28.43 6.49 -14.00
CA TYR A 64 -28.90 7.83 -13.64
C TYR A 64 -28.58 8.86 -14.73
N GLY A 65 -29.45 9.87 -14.88
CA GLY A 65 -29.19 11.00 -15.74
C GLY A 65 -28.14 11.97 -15.18
N GLY A 66 -27.66 12.91 -16.00
CA GLY A 66 -26.75 13.97 -15.57
C GLY A 66 -25.31 13.53 -15.36
N CYS A 67 -24.87 12.41 -15.94
CA CYS A 67 -23.55 11.83 -15.74
C CYS A 67 -22.49 12.26 -16.75
N GLN A 68 -22.82 13.13 -17.71
CA GLN A 68 -21.93 13.50 -18.79
C GLN A 68 -20.57 14.07 -18.32
N CYS A 69 -20.54 14.80 -17.20
CA CYS A 69 -19.28 15.35 -16.65
C CYS A 69 -18.48 14.29 -15.88
N VAL A 70 -19.15 13.45 -15.07
CA VAL A 70 -18.48 12.40 -14.30
C VAL A 70 -18.00 11.28 -15.21
N ASP A 71 -18.64 11.05 -16.36
CA ASP A 71 -18.16 10.10 -17.38
C ASP A 71 -16.79 10.52 -17.91
N VAL A 72 -16.60 11.81 -18.19
CA VAL A 72 -15.30 12.35 -18.60
C VAL A 72 -14.24 12.13 -17.53
N VAL A 73 -14.58 12.36 -16.26
CA VAL A 73 -13.65 12.18 -15.14
C VAL A 73 -13.24 10.71 -14.98
N GLU A 74 -14.21 9.80 -15.04
CA GLU A 74 -13.91 8.37 -14.91
C GLU A 74 -13.09 7.84 -16.10
N GLU A 75 -13.41 8.26 -17.34
CA GLU A 75 -12.61 7.90 -18.51
C GLU A 75 -11.18 8.43 -18.41
N LEU A 76 -10.98 9.68 -17.97
CA LEU A 76 -9.63 10.22 -17.73
C LEU A 76 -8.86 9.38 -16.70
N ALA A 77 -9.50 8.95 -15.62
CA ALA A 77 -8.86 8.09 -14.64
C ALA A 77 -8.45 6.74 -15.24
N ARG A 78 -9.36 6.11 -16.01
CA ARG A 78 -9.11 4.83 -16.67
C ARG A 78 -7.98 4.91 -17.69
N GLU A 79 -8.02 5.86 -18.60
CA GLU A 79 -7.03 6.02 -19.67
C GLU A 79 -5.64 6.38 -19.12
N ARG A 80 -5.57 7.21 -18.08
CA ARG A 80 -4.32 7.54 -17.40
C ARG A 80 -3.73 6.33 -16.69
N ALA A 81 -4.56 5.53 -16.02
CA ALA A 81 -4.12 4.30 -15.37
C ALA A 81 -3.63 3.26 -16.38
N LYS A 82 -4.34 3.07 -17.51
CA LYS A 82 -3.87 2.21 -18.60
C LYS A 82 -2.50 2.62 -19.11
N LYS A 83 -2.31 3.93 -19.37
CA LYS A 83 -1.03 4.47 -19.81
C LYS A 83 0.07 4.29 -18.77
N LEU A 84 -0.24 4.50 -17.50
CA LEU A 84 0.71 4.44 -16.39
C LEU A 84 1.25 3.02 -16.16
N PHE A 85 0.38 2.01 -16.23
CA PHE A 85 0.72 0.63 -15.94
C PHE A 85 0.92 -0.25 -17.20
N GLY A 86 0.55 0.24 -18.37
CA GLY A 86 0.66 -0.53 -19.62
C GLY A 86 -0.34 -1.67 -19.71
N CYS A 87 -1.56 -1.51 -19.18
CA CYS A 87 -2.62 -2.52 -19.21
C CYS A 87 -3.77 -2.13 -20.15
N GLU A 88 -4.54 -3.13 -20.60
CA GLU A 88 -5.62 -2.93 -21.57
C GLU A 88 -6.94 -2.55 -20.88
N TYR A 89 -7.21 -3.13 -19.71
CA TYR A 89 -8.43 -2.92 -18.95
C TYR A 89 -8.13 -2.36 -17.56
N VAL A 90 -8.96 -1.41 -17.13
CA VAL A 90 -8.93 -0.81 -15.79
C VAL A 90 -10.34 -0.55 -15.28
N ASN A 91 -10.58 -0.89 -14.00
CA ASN A 91 -11.73 -0.43 -13.25
C ASN A 91 -11.23 0.42 -12.06
N VAL A 92 -11.63 1.69 -12.02
CA VAL A 92 -11.21 2.66 -10.99
C VAL A 92 -12.26 2.86 -9.89
N GLN A 93 -13.37 2.13 -9.94
CA GLN A 93 -14.48 2.28 -8.98
C GLN A 93 -14.27 1.61 -7.61
N PRO A 94 -13.39 0.60 -7.40
CA PRO A 94 -13.21 0.04 -6.06
C PRO A 94 -12.92 1.11 -5.02
N HIS A 95 -13.69 1.11 -3.91
CA HIS A 95 -13.56 2.09 -2.84
C HIS A 95 -12.28 1.90 -2.02
N SER A 96 -11.74 0.68 -1.99
CA SER A 96 -10.49 0.32 -1.31
C SER A 96 -9.78 -0.82 -2.02
N GLY A 97 -8.50 -1.07 -1.66
CA GLY A 97 -7.77 -2.26 -2.11
C GLY A 97 -8.45 -3.56 -1.67
N ALA A 98 -9.01 -3.60 -0.46
CA ALA A 98 -9.75 -4.76 0.03
C ALA A 98 -10.96 -5.09 -0.85
N GLN A 99 -11.72 -4.07 -1.27
CA GLN A 99 -12.87 -4.26 -2.17
C GLN A 99 -12.42 -4.62 -3.60
N ALA A 100 -11.31 -4.07 -4.09
CA ALA A 100 -10.73 -4.48 -5.36
C ALA A 100 -10.35 -5.98 -5.33
N ASN A 101 -9.69 -6.44 -4.27
CA ASN A 101 -9.32 -7.83 -4.09
C ASN A 101 -10.54 -8.75 -4.04
N MET A 102 -11.56 -8.38 -3.25
CA MET A 102 -12.78 -9.19 -3.15
C MET A 102 -13.56 -9.24 -4.47
N ALA A 103 -13.68 -8.11 -5.16
CA ALA A 103 -14.36 -8.09 -6.47
C ALA A 103 -13.62 -8.95 -7.50
N ALA A 104 -12.29 -8.89 -7.55
CA ALA A 104 -11.47 -9.73 -8.42
C ALA A 104 -11.63 -11.23 -8.08
N MET A 105 -11.57 -11.58 -6.78
CA MET A 105 -11.76 -12.95 -6.33
C MET A 105 -13.17 -13.48 -6.66
N PHE A 106 -14.23 -12.73 -6.39
CA PHE A 106 -15.61 -13.14 -6.70
C PHE A 106 -15.91 -13.17 -8.20
N ALA A 107 -15.15 -12.45 -9.03
CA ALA A 107 -15.24 -12.60 -10.48
C ALA A 107 -14.67 -13.94 -10.97
N MET A 108 -13.65 -14.46 -10.30
CA MET A 108 -12.84 -15.59 -10.75
C MET A 108 -13.15 -16.91 -10.03
N LEU A 109 -13.77 -16.83 -8.86
CA LEU A 109 -13.92 -17.94 -7.92
C LEU A 109 -15.37 -18.07 -7.42
N GLU A 110 -15.71 -19.29 -7.00
CA GLU A 110 -16.92 -19.58 -6.25
C GLU A 110 -16.59 -19.78 -4.76
N PRO A 111 -17.52 -19.52 -3.84
CA PRO A 111 -17.34 -19.81 -2.43
C PRO A 111 -16.90 -21.27 -2.20
N GLY A 112 -15.84 -21.46 -1.41
CA GLY A 112 -15.25 -22.77 -1.15
C GLY A 112 -14.12 -23.16 -2.10
N ASP A 113 -13.85 -22.39 -3.15
CA ASP A 113 -12.66 -22.60 -3.99
C ASP A 113 -11.36 -22.46 -3.19
N LYS A 114 -10.32 -23.14 -3.64
CA LYS A 114 -9.01 -23.13 -3.01
C LYS A 114 -8.18 -21.95 -3.50
N ILE A 115 -7.64 -21.19 -2.57
CA ILE A 115 -6.69 -20.09 -2.86
C ILE A 115 -5.38 -20.30 -2.12
N MET A 116 -4.30 -19.75 -2.66
CA MET A 116 -3.00 -19.72 -2.01
C MET A 116 -2.50 -18.30 -1.95
N GLY A 117 -2.08 -17.82 -0.78
CA GLY A 117 -1.58 -16.47 -0.55
C GLY A 117 -0.38 -16.45 0.39
N MET A 118 0.28 -15.30 0.50
CA MET A 118 1.40 -15.14 1.44
C MET A 118 0.88 -15.13 2.89
N ASN A 119 1.57 -15.83 3.77
CA ASN A 119 1.27 -15.84 5.21
C ASN A 119 1.34 -14.41 5.78
N LEU A 120 0.35 -14.04 6.58
CA LEU A 120 0.27 -12.73 7.22
C LEU A 120 1.51 -12.43 8.07
N ASP A 121 1.99 -13.40 8.83
CA ASP A 121 3.17 -13.30 9.69
C ASP A 121 4.49 -13.19 8.91
N HIS A 122 4.47 -13.55 7.62
CA HIS A 122 5.60 -13.43 6.70
C HIS A 122 5.50 -12.21 5.77
N GLY A 123 4.57 -11.31 6.05
CA GLY A 123 4.40 -10.06 5.31
C GLY A 123 3.22 -10.02 4.34
N GLY A 124 2.34 -11.03 4.34
CA GLY A 124 1.10 -11.03 3.56
C GLY A 124 0.12 -9.93 3.95
N HIS A 125 -1.01 -9.87 3.26
CA HIS A 125 -2.10 -8.94 3.59
C HIS A 125 -3.34 -9.69 4.07
N LEU A 126 -4.14 -9.06 4.94
CA LEU A 126 -5.38 -9.65 5.47
C LEU A 126 -6.31 -10.19 4.38
N THR A 127 -6.41 -9.48 3.24
CA THR A 127 -7.28 -9.86 2.11
C THR A 127 -6.71 -10.97 1.24
N HIS A 128 -5.56 -11.54 1.59
CA HIS A 128 -4.94 -12.67 0.88
C HIS A 128 -5.25 -14.02 1.54
N GLY A 129 -6.36 -14.12 2.27
CA GLY A 129 -6.83 -15.37 2.85
C GLY A 129 -6.81 -15.43 4.38
N SER A 130 -6.55 -14.34 5.10
CA SER A 130 -6.59 -14.35 6.56
C SER A 130 -7.95 -14.81 7.08
N PRO A 131 -8.00 -15.70 8.11
CA PRO A 131 -9.26 -16.24 8.66
C PRO A 131 -10.23 -15.19 9.21
N VAL A 132 -9.70 -14.03 9.58
CA VAL A 132 -10.54 -12.90 10.07
C VAL A 132 -11.10 -12.03 8.95
N ASN A 133 -10.64 -12.23 7.71
CA ASN A 133 -11.07 -11.50 6.52
C ASN A 133 -12.08 -12.30 5.69
N LEU A 134 -12.88 -11.61 4.85
CA LEU A 134 -13.82 -12.27 3.95
C LEU A 134 -13.12 -13.33 3.07
N SER A 135 -11.91 -13.06 2.59
CA SER A 135 -11.16 -14.02 1.76
C SER A 135 -10.91 -15.35 2.47
N GLY A 136 -10.58 -15.33 3.77
CA GLY A 136 -10.40 -16.54 4.56
C GLY A 136 -11.71 -17.19 5.03
N LYS A 137 -12.85 -16.44 4.98
CA LYS A 137 -14.18 -16.97 5.33
C LYS A 137 -14.90 -17.64 4.16
N TYR A 138 -14.69 -17.14 2.94
CA TYR A 138 -15.35 -17.63 1.74
C TYR A 138 -14.56 -18.70 1.00
N PHE A 139 -13.22 -18.70 1.12
CA PHE A 139 -12.34 -19.60 0.38
C PHE A 139 -11.57 -20.53 1.31
N GLN A 140 -11.17 -21.69 0.78
CA GLN A 140 -10.19 -22.55 1.44
C GLN A 140 -8.81 -22.00 1.19
N VAL A 141 -7.99 -21.85 2.22
CA VAL A 141 -6.70 -21.14 2.11
C VAL A 141 -5.54 -22.02 2.51
N ARG A 142 -4.48 -21.98 1.73
CA ARG A 142 -3.14 -22.44 2.08
C ARG A 142 -2.17 -21.26 1.93
N PHE A 143 -1.20 -21.17 2.83
CA PHE A 143 -0.23 -20.08 2.80
C PHE A 143 1.13 -20.59 2.34
N TYR A 144 1.85 -19.74 1.58
CA TYR A 144 3.29 -19.81 1.40
C TYR A 144 3.97 -18.73 2.24
N GLY A 145 5.27 -18.86 2.47
CA GLY A 145 6.02 -17.96 3.33
C GLY A 145 7.32 -17.48 2.71
N VAL A 146 8.24 -17.10 3.59
CA VAL A 146 9.64 -16.82 3.29
C VAL A 146 10.54 -17.83 4.00
N ASN A 147 11.72 -18.06 3.46
CA ASN A 147 12.74 -18.92 4.06
C ASN A 147 13.42 -18.25 5.28
N GLU A 148 14.44 -18.89 5.83
CA GLU A 148 15.21 -18.38 6.98
C GLU A 148 15.91 -17.05 6.72
N ASP A 149 16.24 -16.77 5.45
CA ASP A 149 16.83 -15.49 5.04
C ASP A 149 15.78 -14.37 4.86
N GLY A 150 14.49 -14.65 5.09
CA GLY A 150 13.40 -13.70 4.95
C GLY A 150 13.03 -13.40 3.49
N VAL A 151 13.34 -14.31 2.55
CA VAL A 151 13.02 -14.19 1.12
C VAL A 151 12.08 -15.29 0.66
N ILE A 152 11.24 -15.01 -0.36
CA ILE A 152 10.33 -16.00 -0.93
C ILE A 152 11.13 -17.11 -1.60
N ASP A 153 10.89 -18.36 -1.18
CA ASP A 153 11.41 -19.55 -1.85
C ASP A 153 10.39 -20.05 -2.88
N TYR A 154 10.65 -19.80 -4.14
CA TYR A 154 9.73 -20.13 -5.22
C TYR A 154 9.60 -21.64 -5.46
N ASP A 155 10.58 -22.44 -5.08
CA ASP A 155 10.49 -23.90 -5.20
C ASP A 155 9.59 -24.47 -4.08
N GLU A 156 9.64 -23.91 -2.87
CA GLU A 156 8.67 -24.21 -1.81
C GLU A 156 7.25 -23.79 -2.23
N VAL A 157 7.10 -22.58 -2.81
CA VAL A 157 5.80 -22.11 -3.35
C VAL A 157 5.25 -23.10 -4.37
N LEU A 158 6.08 -23.60 -5.29
CA LEU A 158 5.68 -24.60 -6.29
C LEU A 158 5.26 -25.92 -5.63
N GLN A 159 6.03 -26.40 -4.66
CA GLN A 159 5.70 -27.61 -3.93
C GLN A 159 4.33 -27.51 -3.23
N ILE A 160 4.10 -26.42 -2.50
CA ILE A 160 2.81 -26.16 -1.84
C ILE A 160 1.68 -26.10 -2.87
N ALA A 161 1.90 -25.41 -4.00
CA ALA A 161 0.90 -25.31 -5.06
C ALA A 161 0.56 -26.68 -5.66
N LYS A 162 1.54 -27.55 -5.89
CA LYS A 162 1.34 -28.93 -6.39
C LYS A 162 0.55 -29.80 -5.41
N GLU A 163 0.84 -29.71 -4.13
CA GLU A 163 0.14 -30.48 -3.10
C GLU A 163 -1.29 -29.98 -2.87
N TYR A 164 -1.47 -28.66 -2.86
CA TYR A 164 -2.76 -28.04 -2.52
C TYR A 164 -3.71 -27.90 -3.70
N GLN A 165 -3.19 -27.75 -4.93
CA GLN A 165 -3.96 -27.50 -6.16
C GLN A 165 -4.91 -26.30 -6.01
N PRO A 166 -4.41 -25.09 -5.80
CA PRO A 166 -5.23 -23.90 -5.70
C PRO A 166 -5.84 -23.54 -7.06
N LYS A 167 -7.01 -22.91 -7.06
CA LYS A 167 -7.61 -22.31 -8.28
C LYS A 167 -7.08 -20.90 -8.53
N LEU A 168 -6.63 -20.20 -7.44
CA LEU A 168 -6.02 -18.88 -7.51
C LEU A 168 -4.79 -18.82 -6.62
N ILE A 169 -3.69 -18.29 -7.15
CA ILE A 169 -2.52 -17.88 -6.40
C ILE A 169 -2.53 -16.36 -6.30
N VAL A 170 -2.39 -15.84 -5.08
CA VAL A 170 -2.29 -14.40 -4.79
C VAL A 170 -0.85 -14.07 -4.45
N ALA A 171 -0.19 -13.28 -5.29
CA ALA A 171 1.12 -12.72 -5.05
C ALA A 171 1.02 -11.24 -4.63
N GLY A 172 1.98 -10.76 -3.85
CA GLY A 172 1.99 -9.42 -3.29
C GLY A 172 2.10 -9.45 -1.77
N ALA A 173 2.60 -8.37 -1.20
CA ALA A 173 2.91 -8.30 0.22
C ALA A 173 2.73 -6.89 0.79
N SER A 174 2.48 -6.81 2.10
CA SER A 174 2.41 -5.57 2.89
C SER A 174 3.71 -5.26 3.63
N ALA A 175 4.54 -6.27 3.88
CA ALA A 175 5.75 -6.16 4.68
C ALA A 175 6.89 -7.04 4.14
N TYR A 176 7.15 -6.96 2.85
CA TYR A 176 8.22 -7.68 2.17
C TYR A 176 9.15 -6.68 1.48
N ALA A 177 10.42 -6.70 1.88
CA ALA A 177 11.40 -5.68 1.49
C ALA A 177 12.15 -6.00 0.18
N ARG A 178 11.95 -7.19 -0.40
CA ARG A 178 12.71 -7.64 -1.57
C ARG A 178 11.86 -7.59 -2.84
N THR A 179 12.52 -7.69 -3.98
CA THR A 179 11.84 -7.78 -5.28
C THR A 179 11.05 -9.08 -5.40
N ILE A 180 9.82 -9.00 -5.92
CA ILE A 180 8.97 -10.17 -6.19
C ILE A 180 9.10 -10.55 -7.66
N ASP A 181 9.38 -11.82 -7.94
CA ASP A 181 9.42 -12.37 -9.30
C ASP A 181 8.03 -12.85 -9.75
N PHE A 182 7.31 -11.94 -10.42
CA PHE A 182 5.95 -12.24 -10.93
C PHE A 182 5.98 -13.24 -12.09
N LYS A 183 7.08 -13.31 -12.85
CA LYS A 183 7.24 -14.30 -13.91
C LYS A 183 7.30 -15.70 -13.31
N ARG A 184 8.07 -15.89 -12.25
CA ARG A 184 8.15 -17.18 -11.56
C ARG A 184 6.82 -17.58 -10.92
N PHE A 185 6.08 -16.63 -10.34
CA PHE A 185 4.71 -16.90 -9.87
C PHE A 185 3.79 -17.33 -11.01
N ARG A 186 3.91 -16.73 -12.20
CA ARG A 186 3.11 -17.14 -13.36
C ARG A 186 3.46 -18.55 -13.81
N GLU A 187 4.72 -18.91 -13.89
CA GLU A 187 5.17 -20.26 -14.23
C GLU A 187 4.61 -21.31 -13.25
N ILE A 188 4.63 -20.99 -11.95
CA ILE A 188 4.04 -21.83 -10.90
C ILE A 188 2.53 -21.99 -11.09
N ALA A 189 1.83 -20.89 -11.34
CA ALA A 189 0.39 -20.91 -11.57
C ALA A 189 0.01 -21.74 -12.78
N ASP A 190 0.73 -21.59 -13.90
CA ASP A 190 0.51 -22.35 -15.12
C ASP A 190 0.76 -23.86 -14.90
N GLU A 191 1.80 -24.24 -14.13
CA GLU A 191 2.13 -25.64 -13.86
C GLU A 191 1.03 -26.38 -13.08
N VAL A 192 0.27 -25.68 -12.23
CA VAL A 192 -0.84 -26.28 -11.46
C VAL A 192 -2.22 -25.93 -12.01
N GLY A 193 -2.30 -25.22 -13.15
CA GLY A 193 -3.56 -24.79 -13.75
C GLY A 193 -4.32 -23.72 -12.94
N ALA A 194 -3.63 -22.95 -12.11
CA ALA A 194 -4.20 -21.87 -11.31
C ALA A 194 -4.20 -20.53 -12.05
N TYR A 195 -5.08 -19.63 -11.64
CA TYR A 195 -4.96 -18.22 -11.99
C TYR A 195 -3.95 -17.53 -11.09
N LEU A 196 -3.32 -16.46 -11.59
CA LEU A 196 -2.44 -15.58 -10.83
C LEU A 196 -3.11 -14.21 -10.65
N MET A 197 -3.37 -13.83 -9.41
CA MET A 197 -3.73 -12.48 -8.99
C MET A 197 -2.52 -11.82 -8.34
N VAL A 198 -2.21 -10.58 -8.71
CA VAL A 198 -1.11 -9.82 -8.09
C VAL A 198 -1.64 -8.55 -7.47
N ASP A 199 -1.42 -8.39 -6.18
CA ASP A 199 -1.71 -7.17 -5.43
C ASP A 199 -0.43 -6.34 -5.27
N ILE A 200 -0.36 -5.22 -6.01
CA ILE A 200 0.79 -4.30 -5.99
C ILE A 200 0.57 -3.08 -5.07
N ALA A 201 -0.40 -3.13 -4.17
CA ALA A 201 -0.79 -1.96 -3.37
C ALA A 201 0.40 -1.23 -2.73
N HIS A 202 1.37 -1.94 -2.18
CA HIS A 202 2.56 -1.33 -1.58
C HIS A 202 3.56 -0.78 -2.59
N ILE A 203 3.70 -1.43 -3.73
CA ILE A 203 4.74 -1.14 -4.72
C ILE A 203 4.21 -0.48 -6.00
N ALA A 204 2.95 -0.04 -6.02
CA ALA A 204 2.33 0.50 -7.23
C ALA A 204 3.12 1.66 -7.85
N GLY A 205 3.65 2.57 -7.04
CA GLY A 205 4.49 3.66 -7.54
C GLY A 205 5.82 3.18 -8.15
N LEU A 206 6.44 2.16 -7.56
CA LEU A 206 7.66 1.55 -8.09
C LEU A 206 7.41 0.81 -9.41
N VAL A 207 6.29 0.08 -9.50
CA VAL A 207 5.87 -0.59 -10.75
C VAL A 207 5.59 0.44 -11.83
N ALA A 208 4.86 1.51 -11.53
CA ALA A 208 4.52 2.57 -12.47
C ALA A 208 5.75 3.29 -13.05
N THR A 209 6.86 3.34 -12.31
CA THR A 209 8.11 4.01 -12.71
C THR A 209 9.20 3.06 -13.19
N GLY A 210 8.93 1.74 -13.20
CA GLY A 210 9.88 0.72 -13.63
C GLY A 210 10.99 0.41 -12.60
N LEU A 211 10.84 0.84 -11.36
CA LEU A 211 11.75 0.55 -10.25
C LEU A 211 11.48 -0.78 -9.56
N HIS A 212 10.36 -1.43 -9.89
CA HIS A 212 10.04 -2.81 -9.58
C HIS A 212 9.46 -3.46 -10.83
N PRO A 213 9.74 -4.76 -11.10
CA PRO A 213 9.12 -5.48 -12.22
C PRO A 213 7.59 -5.34 -12.22
N SER A 214 7.02 -5.18 -13.42
CA SER A 214 5.57 -5.11 -13.60
C SER A 214 4.95 -6.51 -13.62
N PRO A 215 3.83 -6.74 -12.91
CA PRO A 215 3.07 -7.98 -13.02
C PRO A 215 2.18 -8.05 -14.26
N ILE A 216 1.92 -6.93 -14.93
CA ILE A 216 0.94 -6.83 -16.02
C ILE A 216 1.15 -7.89 -17.12
N PRO A 217 2.39 -8.21 -17.56
CA PRO A 217 2.59 -9.25 -18.56
C PRO A 217 2.32 -10.68 -18.05
N TYR A 218 2.22 -10.88 -16.75
CA TYR A 218 2.19 -12.21 -16.14
C TYR A 218 0.87 -12.52 -15.40
N ALA A 219 0.30 -11.51 -14.73
CA ALA A 219 -0.90 -11.68 -13.92
C ALA A 219 -2.16 -11.82 -14.80
N HIS A 220 -3.09 -12.66 -14.38
CA HIS A 220 -4.44 -12.69 -14.94
C HIS A 220 -5.27 -11.48 -14.49
N VAL A 221 -5.05 -11.04 -13.26
CA VAL A 221 -5.60 -9.80 -12.70
C VAL A 221 -4.59 -9.17 -11.76
N THR A 222 -4.49 -7.84 -11.82
CA THR A 222 -3.67 -7.04 -10.90
C THR A 222 -4.58 -6.08 -10.15
N THR A 223 -4.39 -6.00 -8.85
CA THR A 223 -5.10 -5.05 -7.97
C THR A 223 -4.12 -4.11 -7.31
N THR A 224 -4.59 -2.95 -6.89
CA THR A 224 -3.81 -2.00 -6.12
C THR A 224 -4.68 -1.09 -5.27
N THR A 225 -4.06 -0.47 -4.27
CA THR A 225 -4.53 0.79 -3.67
C THR A 225 -3.95 1.98 -4.43
N THR A 226 -4.54 3.17 -4.22
CA THR A 226 -4.07 4.41 -4.86
C THR A 226 -3.32 5.36 -3.91
N HIS A 227 -3.27 5.06 -2.60
CA HIS A 227 -2.87 6.01 -1.55
C HIS A 227 -1.53 5.71 -0.86
N LYS A 228 -0.76 4.70 -1.29
CA LYS A 228 0.54 4.35 -0.70
C LYS A 228 1.69 4.97 -1.51
N THR A 229 2.55 4.15 -2.11
CA THR A 229 3.60 4.66 -2.99
C THR A 229 3.04 5.44 -4.18
N LEU A 230 1.84 5.13 -4.67
CA LEU A 230 1.20 5.86 -5.78
C LEU A 230 0.80 7.30 -5.41
N ARG A 231 0.77 7.64 -4.13
CA ARG A 231 0.58 9.01 -3.60
C ARG A 231 -0.74 9.67 -4.03
N GLY A 232 -1.82 8.89 -4.12
CA GLY A 232 -3.15 9.35 -4.49
C GLY A 232 -4.16 9.31 -3.34
N PRO A 233 -5.45 9.48 -3.64
CA PRO A 233 -6.52 9.38 -2.65
C PRO A 233 -6.66 7.94 -2.16
N ARG A 234 -7.24 7.74 -0.99
CA ARG A 234 -7.62 6.40 -0.52
C ARG A 234 -8.65 5.78 -1.46
N GLY A 235 -8.31 4.63 -2.01
CA GLY A 235 -9.12 3.91 -2.98
C GLY A 235 -8.43 2.66 -3.49
N GLY A 236 -9.10 1.93 -4.37
CA GLY A 236 -8.59 0.73 -5.03
C GLY A 236 -8.76 0.78 -6.54
N MET A 237 -8.16 -0.18 -7.24
CA MET A 237 -8.22 -0.32 -8.70
C MET A 237 -7.99 -1.78 -9.10
N ILE A 238 -8.62 -2.20 -10.19
CA ILE A 238 -8.43 -3.51 -10.82
C ILE A 238 -7.92 -3.30 -12.24
N MET A 239 -6.92 -4.08 -12.64
CA MET A 239 -6.27 -4.04 -13.95
C MET A 239 -6.16 -5.45 -14.52
N SER A 240 -6.33 -5.60 -15.83
CA SER A 240 -6.12 -6.88 -16.53
C SER A 240 -5.89 -6.66 -18.03
N SER A 241 -5.73 -7.77 -18.77
CA SER A 241 -5.96 -7.76 -20.22
C SER A 241 -7.46 -7.65 -20.51
N GLU A 242 -7.81 -7.23 -21.74
CA GLU A 242 -9.21 -7.19 -22.17
C GLU A 242 -9.79 -8.62 -22.27
N GLU A 243 -8.99 -9.61 -22.65
CA GLU A 243 -9.36 -11.03 -22.67
C GLU A 243 -9.84 -11.49 -21.27
N MET A 244 -9.08 -11.20 -20.23
CA MET A 244 -9.45 -11.58 -18.86
C MET A 244 -10.70 -10.83 -18.38
N ASN A 245 -10.86 -9.56 -18.75
CA ASN A 245 -12.08 -8.82 -18.44
C ASN A 245 -13.31 -9.40 -19.15
N GLN A 246 -13.20 -9.80 -20.42
CA GLN A 246 -14.28 -10.46 -21.14
C GLN A 246 -14.66 -11.81 -20.52
N LYS A 247 -13.66 -12.56 -20.05
CA LYS A 247 -13.86 -13.86 -19.39
C LYS A 247 -14.55 -13.74 -18.03
N PHE A 248 -14.11 -12.81 -17.19
CA PHE A 248 -14.52 -12.72 -15.77
C PHE A 248 -15.49 -11.59 -15.47
N ASN A 249 -15.61 -10.60 -16.35
CA ASN A 249 -16.45 -9.43 -16.20
C ASN A 249 -16.23 -8.68 -14.86
N PHE A 250 -15.02 -8.17 -14.66
CA PHE A 250 -14.66 -7.43 -13.45
C PHE A 250 -15.54 -6.21 -13.19
N ASN A 251 -16.09 -5.59 -14.24
CA ASN A 251 -17.07 -4.51 -14.09
C ASN A 251 -18.31 -4.98 -13.32
N LYS A 252 -18.87 -6.14 -13.70
CA LYS A 252 -20.03 -6.71 -13.03
C LYS A 252 -19.72 -7.10 -11.58
N ALA A 253 -18.51 -7.59 -11.32
CA ALA A 253 -18.09 -7.96 -9.96
C ALA A 253 -17.94 -6.74 -9.04
N VAL A 254 -17.52 -5.58 -9.57
CA VAL A 254 -17.51 -4.33 -8.82
C VAL A 254 -18.94 -3.79 -8.67
N PHE A 255 -19.62 -3.49 -9.77
CA PHE A 255 -21.00 -3.02 -9.74
C PHE A 255 -21.86 -3.87 -10.69
N PRO A 256 -22.95 -4.46 -10.21
CA PRO A 256 -23.52 -4.36 -8.86
C PRO A 256 -23.01 -5.41 -7.85
N GLY A 257 -21.95 -6.16 -8.15
CA GLY A 257 -21.55 -7.35 -7.40
C GLY A 257 -21.13 -7.08 -5.96
N THR A 258 -20.27 -6.09 -5.72
CA THR A 258 -19.70 -5.80 -4.39
C THR A 258 -19.93 -4.35 -3.93
N GLN A 259 -20.32 -3.45 -4.83
CA GLN A 259 -20.55 -2.03 -4.55
C GLN A 259 -21.82 -1.51 -5.21
N GLY A 260 -22.33 -0.35 -4.74
CA GLY A 260 -23.34 0.48 -5.36
C GLY A 260 -22.71 1.68 -6.08
N GLY A 261 -23.19 2.90 -5.78
CA GLY A 261 -22.72 4.14 -6.41
C GLY A 261 -21.21 4.39 -6.22
N PRO A 262 -20.49 4.70 -7.29
CA PRO A 262 -19.07 5.03 -7.22
C PRO A 262 -18.84 6.38 -6.52
N LEU A 263 -17.66 6.55 -5.91
CA LEU A 263 -17.26 7.79 -5.26
C LEU A 263 -16.59 8.72 -6.29
N MET A 264 -17.39 9.54 -6.98
CA MET A 264 -16.91 10.31 -8.13
C MET A 264 -15.86 11.36 -7.78
N HIS A 265 -15.91 11.95 -6.57
CA HIS A 265 -14.87 12.83 -6.04
C HIS A 265 -13.54 12.09 -5.81
N VAL A 266 -13.58 10.84 -5.36
CA VAL A 266 -12.38 9.99 -5.22
C VAL A 266 -11.83 9.61 -6.60
N ILE A 267 -12.70 9.27 -7.57
CA ILE A 267 -12.27 8.96 -8.94
C ILE A 267 -11.62 10.18 -9.59
N ALA A 268 -12.14 11.39 -9.36
CA ALA A 268 -11.50 12.64 -9.80
C ALA A 268 -10.10 12.78 -9.19
N ALA A 269 -9.96 12.53 -7.90
CA ALA A 269 -8.68 12.57 -7.22
C ALA A 269 -7.71 11.50 -7.74
N LYS A 270 -8.20 10.29 -8.10
CA LYS A 270 -7.41 9.26 -8.79
C LYS A 270 -6.93 9.76 -10.15
N ALA A 271 -7.81 10.41 -10.94
CA ALA A 271 -7.44 10.97 -12.24
C ALA A 271 -6.32 12.04 -12.12
N VAL A 272 -6.38 12.88 -11.10
CA VAL A 272 -5.32 13.87 -10.80
C VAL A 272 -4.03 13.16 -10.40
N CYS A 273 -4.09 12.22 -9.48
CA CYS A 273 -2.94 11.42 -9.05
C CYS A 273 -2.25 10.72 -10.23
N PHE A 274 -2.99 10.08 -11.12
CA PHE A 274 -2.41 9.39 -12.28
C PHE A 274 -1.79 10.39 -13.28
N GLN A 275 -2.35 11.59 -13.40
CA GLN A 275 -1.73 12.66 -14.20
C GLN A 275 -0.38 13.10 -13.61
N GLU A 276 -0.29 13.23 -12.28
CA GLU A 276 0.97 13.54 -11.60
C GLU A 276 1.98 12.38 -11.77
N ALA A 277 1.52 11.13 -11.64
CA ALA A 277 2.37 9.94 -11.76
C ALA A 277 2.91 9.72 -13.19
N LEU A 278 2.27 10.29 -14.21
CA LEU A 278 2.74 10.28 -15.59
C LEU A 278 3.84 11.33 -15.88
N GLN A 279 4.12 12.24 -14.95
CA GLN A 279 5.16 13.27 -15.14
C GLN A 279 6.55 12.73 -14.75
N PRO A 280 7.62 13.22 -15.37
CA PRO A 280 9.00 12.81 -15.05
C PRO A 280 9.38 13.02 -13.58
N GLU A 281 8.85 14.06 -12.95
CA GLU A 281 9.11 14.39 -11.55
C GLU A 281 8.66 13.28 -10.60
N TYR A 282 7.62 12.53 -10.96
CA TYR A 282 7.16 11.41 -10.16
C TYR A 282 8.17 10.25 -10.18
N LYS A 283 8.83 9.99 -11.31
CA LYS A 283 9.92 9.00 -11.38
C LYS A 283 11.09 9.41 -10.49
N THR A 284 11.50 10.69 -10.56
CA THR A 284 12.55 11.25 -9.68
C THR A 284 12.19 11.08 -8.21
N TYR A 285 10.93 11.35 -7.84
CA TYR A 285 10.42 11.13 -6.49
C TYR A 285 10.55 9.65 -6.07
N MET A 286 10.13 8.71 -6.91
CA MET A 286 10.20 7.28 -6.60
C MET A 286 11.64 6.77 -6.50
N GLU A 287 12.55 7.26 -7.34
CA GLU A 287 13.98 6.98 -7.23
C GLU A 287 14.52 7.46 -5.87
N GLN A 288 14.12 8.65 -5.42
CA GLN A 288 14.50 9.16 -4.10
C GLN A 288 13.91 8.32 -2.96
N VAL A 289 12.68 7.82 -3.10
CA VAL A 289 12.06 6.90 -2.10
C VAL A 289 12.93 5.66 -1.90
N VAL A 290 13.41 5.04 -2.99
CA VAL A 290 14.26 3.85 -2.92
C VAL A 290 15.65 4.18 -2.33
N LYS A 291 16.25 5.29 -2.73
CA LYS A 291 17.53 5.76 -2.15
C LYS A 291 17.41 6.01 -0.65
N ASN A 292 16.34 6.67 -0.23
CA ASN A 292 16.07 6.93 1.17
C ASN A 292 15.84 5.63 1.96
N ALA A 293 15.12 4.67 1.42
CA ALA A 293 14.94 3.37 2.06
C ALA A 293 16.27 2.63 2.24
N LYS A 294 17.13 2.66 1.22
CA LYS A 294 18.47 2.07 1.27
C LYS A 294 19.37 2.76 2.29
N ALA A 295 19.34 4.09 2.33
CA ALA A 295 20.10 4.88 3.29
C ALA A 295 19.65 4.61 4.74
N LEU A 296 18.33 4.60 4.99
CA LEU A 296 17.79 4.28 6.31
C LEU A 296 18.18 2.85 6.74
N CYS A 297 18.01 1.87 5.85
CA CYS A 297 18.40 0.48 6.09
C CYS A 297 19.90 0.36 6.47
N ASN A 298 20.77 0.98 5.70
CA ASN A 298 22.21 0.98 5.97
C ASN A 298 22.57 1.71 7.27
N GLY A 299 21.91 2.85 7.56
CA GLY A 299 22.09 3.61 8.80
C GLY A 299 21.69 2.81 10.03
N LEU A 300 20.61 2.02 9.97
CA LEU A 300 20.18 1.12 11.04
C LEU A 300 21.17 -0.03 11.23
N LYS A 301 21.63 -0.67 10.15
CA LYS A 301 22.63 -1.76 10.17
C LYS A 301 23.97 -1.30 10.74
N ALA A 302 24.41 -0.07 10.41
CA ALA A 302 25.63 0.51 10.95
C ALA A 302 25.56 0.76 12.46
N ARG A 303 24.39 0.67 13.06
CA ARG A 303 24.10 0.80 14.48
C ARG A 303 23.67 -0.53 15.12
N ASP A 304 24.08 -1.66 14.49
CA ASP A 304 23.84 -3.03 14.94
C ASP A 304 22.35 -3.39 15.07
N ILE A 305 21.45 -2.67 14.36
CA ILE A 305 20.04 -2.97 14.30
C ILE A 305 19.81 -3.97 13.16
N LYS A 306 19.24 -5.13 13.49
CA LYS A 306 18.97 -6.18 12.52
C LYS A 306 17.81 -5.81 11.60
N ILE A 307 17.92 -6.16 10.34
CA ILE A 307 16.90 -5.98 9.31
C ILE A 307 16.54 -7.36 8.76
N VAL A 308 15.25 -7.67 8.72
CA VAL A 308 14.72 -8.88 8.08
C VAL A 308 15.14 -8.87 6.60
N SER A 309 15.57 -10.02 6.07
CA SER A 309 16.20 -10.20 4.76
C SER A 309 17.52 -9.42 4.54
N GLY A 310 18.09 -8.83 5.59
CA GLY A 310 19.38 -8.15 5.59
C GLY A 310 19.45 -6.85 4.79
N ASP A 311 18.41 -6.52 3.99
CA ASP A 311 18.41 -5.36 3.10
C ASP A 311 17.01 -5.02 2.59
N THR A 312 16.92 -3.95 1.76
CA THR A 312 15.69 -3.58 1.04
C THR A 312 15.97 -3.27 -0.44
N ASP A 313 15.05 -3.69 -1.30
CA ASP A 313 15.04 -3.37 -2.74
C ASP A 313 13.92 -2.37 -3.09
N ASN A 314 13.10 -1.98 -2.12
CA ASN A 314 11.92 -1.14 -2.36
C ASN A 314 11.81 0.03 -1.36
N HIS A 315 10.62 0.41 -0.96
CA HIS A 315 10.31 1.58 -0.12
C HIS A 315 10.22 1.28 1.37
N LEU A 316 10.33 0.02 1.79
CA LEU A 316 10.14 -0.39 3.18
C LEU A 316 11.22 -1.36 3.67
N MET A 317 11.32 -1.50 4.98
CA MET A 317 12.12 -2.51 5.66
C MET A 317 11.44 -2.95 6.95
N LEU A 318 11.81 -4.13 7.44
CA LEU A 318 11.41 -4.64 8.75
C LEU A 318 12.61 -4.65 9.68
N VAL A 319 12.51 -3.93 10.78
CA VAL A 319 13.45 -4.03 11.92
C VAL A 319 13.17 -5.32 12.67
N ASP A 320 14.20 -6.10 12.97
CA ASP A 320 14.16 -7.31 13.79
C ASP A 320 14.72 -7.02 15.17
N LEU A 321 13.87 -7.12 16.19
CA LEU A 321 14.19 -6.90 17.60
C LEU A 321 14.43 -8.20 18.37
N THR A 322 14.56 -9.35 17.69
CA THR A 322 14.91 -10.62 18.36
C THR A 322 16.29 -10.51 19.01
N GLY A 323 16.39 -11.00 20.24
CA GLY A 323 17.63 -10.90 21.02
C GLY A 323 17.83 -9.53 21.70
N THR A 324 16.85 -8.63 21.63
CA THR A 324 16.79 -7.40 22.44
C THR A 324 15.72 -7.50 23.50
N ASP A 325 15.82 -6.67 24.54
CA ASP A 325 14.82 -6.63 25.62
C ASP A 325 13.53 -5.89 25.20
N ILE A 326 13.58 -5.10 24.10
CA ILE A 326 12.45 -4.32 23.62
C ILE A 326 11.58 -5.13 22.64
N SER A 327 10.25 -4.97 22.74
CA SER A 327 9.30 -5.55 21.80
C SER A 327 8.92 -4.55 20.69
N GLY A 328 8.31 -5.05 19.60
CA GLY A 328 7.76 -4.18 18.56
C GLY A 328 6.73 -3.18 19.09
N LYS A 329 5.86 -3.64 20.01
CA LYS A 329 4.86 -2.78 20.67
C LYS A 329 5.51 -1.69 21.52
N GLU A 330 6.57 -2.03 22.23
CA GLU A 330 7.29 -1.06 23.06
C GLU A 330 8.04 -0.03 22.20
N LEU A 331 8.71 -0.50 21.14
CA LEU A 331 9.39 0.40 20.21
C LEU A 331 8.40 1.31 19.49
N GLU A 332 7.27 0.79 19.01
CA GLU A 332 6.18 1.59 18.40
C GLU A 332 5.76 2.74 19.34
N LYS A 333 5.53 2.42 20.63
CA LYS A 333 5.15 3.43 21.63
C LYS A 333 6.24 4.49 21.86
N ARG A 334 7.49 4.07 22.06
CA ARG A 334 8.61 5.00 22.30
C ARG A 334 8.89 5.88 21.09
N LEU A 335 8.73 5.34 19.87
CA LEU A 335 8.84 6.13 18.64
C LEU A 335 7.72 7.18 18.55
N ASP A 336 6.49 6.82 18.89
CA ASP A 336 5.35 7.75 18.91
C ASP A 336 5.57 8.88 19.94
N ASP A 337 6.04 8.54 21.16
CA ASP A 337 6.43 9.50 22.19
C ASP A 337 7.56 10.45 21.72
N ALA A 338 8.44 9.96 20.83
CA ALA A 338 9.51 10.73 20.19
C ALA A 338 9.06 11.47 18.92
N HIS A 339 7.78 11.44 18.57
CA HIS A 339 7.20 12.02 17.36
C HIS A 339 7.70 11.34 16.04
N ILE A 340 7.90 10.03 16.09
CA ILE A 340 8.08 9.18 14.89
C ILE A 340 6.91 8.21 14.82
N THR A 341 6.12 8.30 13.76
CA THR A 341 5.00 7.39 13.54
C THR A 341 5.48 6.17 12.76
N ALA A 342 5.35 4.99 13.35
CA ALA A 342 5.67 3.69 12.75
C ALA A 342 4.66 2.66 13.21
N ASN A 343 4.69 1.45 12.67
CA ASN A 343 3.83 0.38 13.18
C ASN A 343 4.64 -0.86 13.57
N LYS A 344 4.27 -1.46 14.71
CA LYS A 344 4.74 -2.81 15.04
C LYS A 344 4.30 -3.79 13.96
N ASN A 345 5.12 -4.80 13.71
CA ASN A 345 4.89 -5.81 12.71
C ASN A 345 5.47 -7.15 13.17
N THR A 346 4.76 -8.24 12.91
CA THR A 346 5.36 -9.57 13.06
C THR A 346 6.53 -9.72 12.08
N ILE A 347 7.52 -10.47 12.49
CA ILE A 347 8.62 -10.93 11.64
C ILE A 347 8.44 -12.42 11.32
N PRO A 348 9.06 -12.95 10.26
CA PRO A 348 9.01 -14.39 9.98
C PRO A 348 9.46 -15.19 11.21
N ASN A 349 8.67 -16.21 11.58
CA ASN A 349 8.90 -17.06 12.77
C ASN A 349 8.96 -16.25 14.08
N ASP A 350 8.17 -15.22 14.22
CA ASP A 350 8.17 -14.33 15.39
C ASP A 350 7.91 -15.13 16.67
N PRO A 351 8.83 -15.06 17.67
CA PRO A 351 8.65 -15.75 18.95
C PRO A 351 7.60 -15.09 19.85
N ARG A 352 7.19 -13.86 19.54
CA ARG A 352 6.18 -13.09 20.31
C ARG A 352 4.82 -13.16 19.63
N SER A 353 3.75 -12.93 20.41
CA SER A 353 2.39 -12.89 19.84
C SER A 353 2.19 -11.72 18.88
N PRO A 354 1.22 -11.79 17.94
CA PRO A 354 0.90 -10.69 16.99
C PRO A 354 0.50 -9.37 17.65
N PHE A 355 0.11 -9.38 18.93
CA PHE A 355 -0.22 -8.17 19.70
C PHE A 355 0.99 -7.47 20.31
N VAL A 356 2.12 -8.17 20.40
CA VAL A 356 3.39 -7.70 20.98
C VAL A 356 4.43 -7.49 19.90
N THR A 357 4.66 -8.47 19.05
CA THR A 357 5.59 -8.56 17.92
C THR A 357 7.07 -8.40 18.31
N SER A 358 7.93 -8.88 17.44
CA SER A 358 9.38 -8.67 17.55
C SER A 358 9.91 -7.75 16.46
N GLY A 359 9.04 -7.08 15.72
CA GLY A 359 9.44 -6.20 14.64
C GLY A 359 8.68 -4.88 14.59
N VAL A 360 9.26 -3.95 13.83
CA VAL A 360 8.67 -2.68 13.43
C VAL A 360 8.89 -2.50 11.94
N ARG A 361 7.83 -2.16 11.19
CA ARG A 361 7.92 -1.84 9.77
C ARG A 361 8.16 -0.35 9.60
N LEU A 362 9.13 0.00 8.77
CA LEU A 362 9.50 1.37 8.42
C LEU A 362 9.42 1.54 6.90
N GLY A 363 9.03 2.73 6.44
CA GLY A 363 8.98 3.08 5.03
C GLY A 363 9.29 4.55 4.78
N THR A 364 9.67 4.88 3.56
CA THR A 364 10.19 6.20 3.20
C THR A 364 9.33 7.04 2.25
N PRO A 365 8.14 6.62 1.77
CA PRO A 365 7.36 7.45 0.86
C PRO A 365 6.98 8.82 1.42
N ALA A 366 6.47 8.87 2.66
CA ALA A 366 6.00 10.10 3.28
C ALA A 366 7.15 11.09 3.57
N VAL A 367 8.26 10.63 4.14
CA VAL A 367 9.43 11.49 4.39
C VAL A 367 10.05 12.01 3.10
N THR A 368 10.03 11.22 2.02
CA THR A 368 10.49 11.64 0.70
C THR A 368 9.54 12.68 0.09
N SER A 369 8.22 12.51 0.21
CA SER A 369 7.24 13.52 -0.22
C SER A 369 7.40 14.84 0.54
N ARG A 370 7.91 14.79 1.77
CA ARG A 370 8.23 15.94 2.60
C ARG A 370 9.53 16.65 2.17
N GLY A 371 10.35 16.01 1.33
CA GLY A 371 11.60 16.57 0.80
C GLY A 371 12.88 16.08 1.47
N MET A 372 12.80 15.10 2.37
CA MET A 372 13.98 14.50 3.02
C MET A 372 14.79 13.65 2.05
N VAL A 373 16.11 13.61 2.26
CA VAL A 373 17.09 12.92 1.43
C VAL A 373 17.93 11.95 2.27
N GLU A 374 18.92 11.27 1.65
CA GLU A 374 19.70 10.20 2.28
C GLU A 374 20.41 10.63 3.57
N GLU A 375 20.91 11.87 3.65
CA GLU A 375 21.56 12.39 4.85
C GLU A 375 20.58 12.49 6.04
N ASP A 376 19.32 12.84 5.77
CA ASP A 376 18.28 12.89 6.79
C ASP A 376 17.91 11.48 7.24
N MET A 377 18.04 10.47 6.38
CA MET A 377 17.78 9.05 6.72
C MET A 377 18.81 8.51 7.72
N ASP A 378 20.09 8.88 7.61
CA ASP A 378 21.08 8.51 8.62
C ASP A 378 20.78 9.16 9.98
N ARG A 379 20.30 10.41 9.96
CA ARG A 379 19.84 11.08 11.17
C ARG A 379 18.60 10.40 11.79
N ILE A 380 17.67 9.95 10.98
CA ILE A 380 16.51 9.17 11.44
C ILE A 380 16.96 7.82 12.02
N ALA A 381 17.92 7.14 11.39
CA ALA A 381 18.50 5.91 11.92
C ALA A 381 19.16 6.12 13.29
N GLU A 382 19.88 7.24 13.48
CA GLU A 382 20.43 7.63 14.79
C GLU A 382 19.34 7.81 15.84
N ILE A 383 18.26 8.51 15.49
CA ILE A 383 17.13 8.73 16.40
C ILE A 383 16.49 7.40 16.81
N ILE A 384 16.24 6.50 15.84
CA ILE A 384 15.66 5.18 16.13
C ILE A 384 16.58 4.37 17.05
N ALA A 385 17.90 4.37 16.79
CA ALA A 385 18.88 3.69 17.64
C ALA A 385 18.87 4.23 19.09
N LEU A 386 18.76 5.54 19.28
CA LEU A 386 18.66 6.15 20.60
C LEU A 386 17.39 5.68 21.34
N VAL A 387 16.26 5.62 20.64
CA VAL A 387 14.97 5.17 21.22
C VAL A 387 15.02 3.67 21.58
N ILE A 388 15.67 2.84 20.78
CA ILE A 388 15.90 1.42 21.08
C ILE A 388 16.78 1.28 22.31
N ALA A 389 17.83 2.09 22.45
CA ALA A 389 18.80 2.01 23.53
C ALA A 389 18.22 2.28 24.93
N GLY A 390 17.16 3.10 25.03
CA GLY A 390 16.50 3.35 26.31
C GLY A 390 15.42 4.42 26.25
N GLU A 391 14.44 4.28 27.15
CA GLU A 391 13.31 5.23 27.29
C GLU A 391 13.78 6.63 27.71
N GLU A 392 14.87 6.72 28.47
CA GLU A 392 15.51 7.98 28.89
C GLU A 392 15.97 8.84 27.70
N ASN A 393 16.18 8.25 26.54
CA ASN A 393 16.61 8.95 25.31
C ASN A 393 15.45 9.57 24.52
N VAL A 394 14.20 9.25 24.84
CA VAL A 394 13.01 9.70 24.08
C VAL A 394 12.93 11.22 24.00
N GLY A 395 13.23 11.94 25.10
CA GLY A 395 13.26 13.39 25.11
C GLY A 395 14.30 14.01 24.15
N LYS A 396 15.50 13.42 24.08
CA LYS A 396 16.54 13.81 23.12
C LYS A 396 16.13 13.49 21.69
N ALA A 397 15.59 12.30 21.46
CA ALA A 397 15.06 11.87 20.17
C ALA A 397 14.00 12.85 19.64
N LYS A 398 13.04 13.23 20.49
CA LYS A 398 11.99 14.20 20.16
C LYS A 398 12.55 15.57 19.75
N ALA A 399 13.58 16.07 20.43
CA ALA A 399 14.24 17.32 20.06
C ALA A 399 14.89 17.24 18.67
N MET A 400 15.53 16.10 18.35
CA MET A 400 16.12 15.85 17.02
C MET A 400 15.05 15.74 15.91
N VAL A 401 13.90 15.13 16.20
CA VAL A 401 12.75 15.11 15.29
C VAL A 401 12.24 16.52 15.02
N ALA A 402 12.12 17.35 16.05
CA ALA A 402 11.67 18.73 15.89
C ALA A 402 12.61 19.56 14.99
N GLU A 403 13.92 19.34 15.04
CA GLU A 403 14.89 19.97 14.13
C GLU A 403 14.62 19.57 12.66
N LEU A 404 14.44 18.25 12.39
CA LEU A 404 14.19 17.73 11.05
C LEU A 404 12.84 18.23 10.51
N THR A 405 11.77 18.16 11.30
CA THR A 405 10.43 18.58 10.87
C THR A 405 10.35 20.07 10.59
N LYS A 406 11.10 20.89 11.34
CA LYS A 406 11.22 22.33 11.09
C LYS A 406 11.95 22.64 9.77
N LYS A 407 12.95 21.84 9.39
CA LYS A 407 13.67 21.96 8.10
C LYS A 407 12.77 21.65 6.92
N TYR A 408 11.80 20.76 7.09
CA TYR A 408 10.90 20.27 6.06
C TYR A 408 9.42 20.42 6.46
N PRO A 409 8.87 21.64 6.52
CA PRO A 409 7.47 21.84 6.86
C PRO A 409 6.55 21.24 5.79
N LEU A 410 5.40 20.68 6.21
CA LEU A 410 4.32 20.35 5.30
C LEU A 410 3.56 21.63 4.93
N CYS A 411 3.36 21.87 3.61
CA CYS A 411 2.71 23.07 3.09
C CYS A 411 1.19 22.96 3.03
#